data_053823876d092f72a76d54b172cb16c7
#
_entry.id   053823876d092f72a76d54b172cb16c7
#
_cell.length_a   1.000
_cell.length_b   1.000
_cell.length_c   1.000
_cell.angle_alpha   90.00
_cell.angle_beta   90.00
_cell.angle_gamma   90.00
#
_symmetry.space_group_name_H-M   'P 1'
#
loop_
_entity.id
_entity.type
_entity.pdbx_description
1 polymer ?
#
loop_
_entity_poly.entity_id
_entity_poly.type
_entity_poly.pdbx_seq_one_letter_code
_entity_poly.pdbx_strand_id
1 'polypeptide(L)' 'MAILHVEEIRDMTPAEREAELEDLETELLNAKAVKAAGGAPEDPGRFQELRRTIARIKTVQREEGDFEEAE' A
#
# COMPACT_ATOMS: atom_id res chain seq x y z
N MET A 1 -13.70 -5.40 1.43
CA MET A 1 -13.15 -5.80 0.13
C MET A 1 -11.72 -5.29 0.01
N ALA A 2 -10.82 -6.16 -0.41
CA ALA A 2 -9.42 -5.78 -0.51
C ALA A 2 -9.19 -4.94 -1.76
N ILE A 3 -8.29 -3.96 -1.66
CA ILE A 3 -7.92 -3.12 -2.79
C ILE A 3 -7.14 -3.95 -3.80
N LEU A 4 -6.19 -4.73 -3.31
CA LEU A 4 -5.39 -5.62 -4.13
C LEU A 4 -5.21 -6.93 -3.39
N HIS A 5 -5.27 -8.03 -4.12
CA HIS A 5 -5.00 -9.34 -3.56
C HIS A 5 -3.54 -9.71 -3.77
N VAL A 6 -3.03 -10.59 -2.90
CA VAL A 6 -1.64 -10.99 -2.96
C VAL A 6 -1.27 -11.53 -4.34
N GLU A 7 -2.16 -12.30 -4.96
CA GLU A 7 -1.87 -12.87 -6.27
C GLU A 7 -1.71 -11.79 -7.33
N GLU A 8 -2.53 -10.75 -7.26
CA GLU A 8 -2.41 -9.64 -8.20
C GLU A 8 -1.09 -8.93 -8.02
N ILE A 9 -0.68 -8.76 -6.76
CA ILE A 9 0.58 -8.08 -6.47
C ILE A 9 1.76 -8.90 -6.96
N ARG A 10 1.69 -10.23 -6.81
CA ARG A 10 2.76 -11.10 -7.28
C ARG A 10 2.91 -11.08 -8.79
N ASP A 11 1.83 -10.82 -9.51
CA ASP A 11 1.87 -10.76 -10.98
C ASP A 11 2.46 -9.45 -11.49
N MET A 12 2.63 -8.48 -10.61
CA MET A 12 3.18 -7.19 -11.02
C MET A 12 4.69 -7.25 -11.15
N THR A 13 5.24 -6.38 -12.00
CA THR A 13 6.68 -6.18 -12.05
C THR A 13 7.12 -5.41 -10.80
N PRO A 14 8.41 -5.46 -10.44
CA PRO A 14 8.88 -4.66 -9.31
C PRO A 14 8.58 -3.17 -9.46
N ALA A 15 8.68 -2.64 -10.68
CA ALA A 15 8.37 -1.23 -10.90
C ALA A 15 6.90 -0.95 -10.65
N GLU A 16 6.02 -1.85 -11.07
CA GLU A 16 4.59 -1.69 -10.85
C GLU A 16 4.27 -1.75 -9.36
N ARG A 17 4.90 -2.67 -8.64
CA ARG A 17 4.69 -2.77 -7.20
C ARG A 17 5.09 -1.49 -6.49
N GLU A 18 6.23 -0.93 -6.89
CA GLU A 18 6.70 0.29 -6.26
C GLU A 18 5.77 1.47 -6.54
N ALA A 19 5.29 1.57 -7.79
CA ALA A 19 4.38 2.65 -8.15
C ALA A 19 3.06 2.54 -7.37
N GLU A 20 2.52 1.33 -7.26
CA GLU A 20 1.30 1.12 -6.49
C GLU A 20 1.51 1.47 -5.04
N LEU A 21 2.64 1.05 -4.50
CA LEU A 21 2.96 1.32 -3.10
C LEU A 21 3.00 2.83 -2.83
N GLU A 22 3.63 3.58 -3.72
CA GLU A 22 3.70 5.03 -3.56
C GLU A 22 2.32 5.67 -3.58
N ASP A 23 1.48 5.21 -4.52
CA ASP A 23 0.13 5.75 -4.61
C ASP A 23 -0.67 5.49 -3.34
N LEU A 24 -0.57 4.27 -2.83
CA LEU A 24 -1.31 3.90 -1.63
C LEU A 24 -0.77 4.60 -0.40
N GLU A 25 0.53 4.76 -0.33
CA GLU A 25 1.12 5.48 0.80
C GLU A 25 0.74 6.95 0.79
N THR A 26 0.64 7.54 -0.40
CA THR A 26 0.19 8.92 -0.53
C THR A 26 -1.26 9.05 -0.06
N GLU A 27 -2.10 8.11 -0.47
CA GLU A 27 -3.49 8.13 -0.05
C GLU A 27 -3.61 7.98 1.47
N LEU A 28 -2.80 7.10 2.05
CA LEU A 28 -2.80 6.91 3.49
C LEU A 28 -2.32 8.16 4.21
N LEU A 29 -1.29 8.81 3.69
CA LEU A 29 -0.78 10.03 4.27
C LEU A 29 -1.85 11.12 4.27
N ASN A 30 -2.58 11.25 3.16
CA ASN A 30 -3.65 12.23 3.07
C ASN A 30 -4.76 11.92 4.08
N ALA A 31 -5.10 10.66 4.25
CA ALA A 31 -6.11 10.28 5.22
C ALA A 31 -5.68 10.60 6.65
N LYS A 32 -4.40 10.38 6.94
CA LYS A 32 -3.85 10.71 8.26
C LYS A 32 -3.85 12.22 8.49
N ALA A 33 -3.58 12.99 7.43
CA ALA A 33 -3.57 14.44 7.55
C ALA A 33 -4.96 14.97 7.86
N VAL A 34 -5.98 14.41 7.22
CA VAL A 34 -7.36 14.80 7.51
C VAL A 34 -7.71 14.52 8.96
N LYS A 35 -7.32 13.33 9.43
CA LYS A 35 -7.59 12.95 10.82
C LYS A 35 -6.87 13.88 11.80
N ALA A 36 -5.61 14.20 11.49
CA ALA A 36 -4.83 15.08 12.37
C ALA A 36 -5.40 16.47 12.42
N ALA A 37 -6.07 16.92 11.36
CA ALA A 37 -6.70 18.24 11.31
C ALA A 37 -8.06 18.26 11.98
N GLY A 38 -8.45 17.15 12.62
CA GLY A 38 -9.72 17.12 13.37
C GLY A 38 -10.88 16.57 12.56
N GLY A 39 -10.65 16.20 11.31
CA GLY A 39 -11.69 15.58 10.50
C GLY A 39 -11.72 14.08 10.71
N ALA A 40 -12.85 13.47 10.36
CA ALA A 40 -12.98 12.02 10.37
C ALA A 40 -12.76 11.49 8.97
N PRO A 41 -12.13 10.31 8.83
CA PRO A 41 -12.03 9.70 7.51
C PRO A 41 -13.43 9.43 6.97
N GLU A 42 -13.61 9.61 5.67
CA GLU A 42 -14.88 9.33 5.07
C GLU A 42 -15.23 7.85 5.19
N ASP A 43 -14.22 7.01 5.13
CA ASP A 43 -14.42 5.58 5.11
C ASP A 43 -13.34 4.89 5.96
N PRO A 44 -13.67 4.59 7.22
CA PRO A 44 -12.69 3.91 8.10
C PRO A 44 -12.27 2.55 7.56
N GLY A 45 -13.15 1.85 6.85
CA GLY A 45 -12.79 0.58 6.25
C GLY A 45 -11.72 0.76 5.18
N ARG A 46 -11.82 1.84 4.41
CA ARG A 46 -10.83 2.15 3.40
C ARG A 46 -9.46 2.41 4.04
N PHE A 47 -9.44 3.12 5.16
CA PHE A 47 -8.21 3.40 5.88
C PHE A 47 -7.49 2.10 6.26
N GLN A 48 -8.24 1.14 6.81
CA GLN A 48 -7.66 -0.14 7.17
C GLN A 48 -7.21 -0.93 5.95
N GLU A 49 -7.98 -0.89 4.87
CA GLU A 49 -7.62 -1.60 3.66
C GLU A 49 -6.34 -1.03 3.05
N LEU A 50 -6.17 0.29 3.11
CA LEU A 50 -4.93 0.90 2.65
C LEU A 50 -3.73 0.34 3.41
N ARG A 51 -3.83 0.30 4.72
CA ARG A 51 -2.74 -0.20 5.55
C ARG A 51 -2.45 -1.66 5.26
N ARG A 52 -3.49 -2.47 5.13
CA ARG A 52 -3.32 -3.91 4.84
C ARG A 52 -2.72 -4.13 3.48
N THR A 53 -3.18 -3.38 2.48
CA THR A 53 -2.67 -3.55 1.13
C THR A 53 -1.21 -3.13 1.04
N ILE A 54 -0.85 -2.03 1.70
CA ILE A 54 0.54 -1.60 1.76
C ILE A 54 1.41 -2.71 2.36
N ALA A 55 0.92 -3.33 3.44
CA ALA A 55 1.66 -4.42 4.08
C ALA A 55 1.81 -5.62 3.13
N ARG A 56 0.77 -5.92 2.35
CA ARG A 56 0.83 -7.01 1.38
C ARG A 56 1.88 -6.74 0.30
N ILE A 57 1.91 -5.51 -0.21
CA ILE A 57 2.88 -5.15 -1.25
C ILE A 57 4.29 -5.28 -0.69
N LYS A 58 4.52 -4.77 0.50
CA LYS A 58 5.86 -4.85 1.10
C LYS A 58 6.27 -6.29 1.35
N THR A 59 5.33 -7.13 1.74
CA THR A 59 5.62 -8.55 1.95
C THR A 59 6.02 -9.22 0.64
N VAL A 60 5.28 -8.95 -0.43
CA VAL A 60 5.60 -9.53 -1.73
C VAL A 60 6.94 -9.00 -2.24
N GLN A 61 7.21 -7.71 -2.05
CA GLN A 61 8.50 -7.15 -2.45
C GLN A 61 9.64 -7.87 -1.76
N ARG A 62 9.47 -8.19 -0.49
CA ARG A 62 10.49 -8.92 0.25
C ARG A 62 10.63 -10.34 -0.26
N GLU A 63 9.50 -11.02 -0.52
CA GLU A 63 9.52 -12.38 -1.04
C GLU A 63 10.17 -12.46 -2.40
N GLU A 64 9.90 -11.47 -3.25
CA GLU A 64 10.41 -11.48 -4.62
C GLU A 64 11.81 -10.90 -4.73
N GLY A 65 12.35 -10.39 -3.63
CA GLY A 65 13.69 -9.85 -3.64
C GLY A 65 13.83 -8.50 -4.32
N ASP A 66 12.77 -7.71 -4.32
CA ASP A 66 12.79 -6.42 -5.00
C ASP A 66 13.82 -5.47 -4.45
N PHE A 67 14.33 -5.74 -3.25
CA PHE A 67 15.32 -4.87 -2.60
C PHE A 67 16.74 -5.40 -2.72
N GLU A 68 16.92 -6.55 -3.33
CA GLU A 68 18.24 -7.22 -3.31
C GLU A 68 19.27 -6.51 -4.15
N GLU A 69 18.84 -5.78 -5.17
CA GLU A 69 19.81 -5.06 -6.00
C GLU A 69 20.56 -4.01 -5.20
N ALA A 70 20.06 -3.65 -4.04
CA ALA A 70 20.74 -2.69 -3.18
C ALA A 70 22.03 -3.24 -2.60
N GLU A 71 22.22 -4.53 -2.68
CA GLU A 71 23.43 -5.19 -2.17
C GLU A 71 24.69 -4.75 -2.90
#